data_b71699dfcf4b350cc26adae7f44a0627
#
_entry.id   b71699dfcf4b350cc26adae7f44a0627
#
_cell.length_a   1.000
_cell.length_b   1.000
_cell.length_c   1.000
_cell.angle_alpha   90.00
_cell.angle_beta   90.00
_cell.angle_gamma   90.00
#
_symmetry.space_group_name_H-M   'P 1'
#
loop_
_entity.id
_entity.type
_entity.pdbx_description
1 polymer ?
#
loop_
_entity_poly.entity_id
_entity_poly.type
_entity_poly.pdbx_seq_one_letter_code
_entity_poly.pdbx_strand_id
1 'polypeptide(L)'
;MTDFADLELSLHQREAGVFTVEMRFSQPGSDADIRIGQARPVTAQFDFPDLLKKSGDPSAYGTTLTKSLFADKDLLAAFSQARASAQTSQSPLRIRLAVGPSAVELNSLFWETLRDPADEKATLFTGEQVFFSRYLSSMDWRSVKLRSKGALKALVSIANPGGLDQYSLAAVDVPGELARAQAALKDIPVSALPAQPGERCTLDNIIAQLRTGYDVLYLVAHGSFVKEEPWLWLEDEAGGVARVSGYDLVTRIRELDNQPRLIVLASCQSAGQGAGAALQALGPKLAESGVPAVVAMQGSISMDTVARFMPVFFQELQKDGQVDRAMSVARGTVRDTSDFWMPVLFMRLRSGRIWYTPGFGEEGSDFKKWPSLLTSLQTGKCTPIIGAGLYEPLLGSWHDVAASLAEKYRFPLAQFFRDAL
;
A
#
# COMPACT_ATOMS: atom_id res chain seq x y z
N MET A 1 17.20 -11.57 1.02
CA MET A 1 17.89 -10.54 1.82
C MET A 1 17.27 -9.21 1.45
N THR A 2 17.04 -8.31 2.39
CA THR A 2 16.50 -6.97 2.09
C THR A 2 17.62 -6.10 1.54
N ASP A 3 17.38 -5.45 0.40
CA ASP A 3 18.35 -4.54 -0.22
C ASP A 3 18.27 -3.12 0.38
N PHE A 4 17.55 -2.98 1.50
CA PHE A 4 17.24 -1.72 2.17
C PHE A 4 17.74 -1.74 3.61
N ALA A 5 18.17 -0.58 4.10
CA ALA A 5 18.29 -0.33 5.53
C ALA A 5 16.90 -0.04 6.09
N ASP A 6 16.44 -0.79 7.08
CA ASP A 6 15.12 -0.63 7.69
C ASP A 6 15.22 0.14 9.02
N LEU A 7 14.43 1.19 9.17
CA LEU A 7 14.26 1.93 10.41
C LEU A 7 12.79 1.90 10.83
N GLU A 8 12.50 1.23 11.93
CA GLU A 8 11.19 1.25 12.55
C GLU A 8 11.15 2.28 13.67
N LEU A 9 10.17 3.18 13.59
CA LEU A 9 9.85 4.17 14.62
C LEU A 9 8.52 3.77 15.24
N SER A 10 8.53 3.32 16.50
CA SER A 10 7.33 2.95 17.23
C SER A 10 6.98 4.01 18.26
N LEU A 11 5.75 4.55 18.19
CA LEU A 11 5.27 5.59 19.09
C LEU A 11 4.16 5.04 20.00
N HIS A 12 4.34 5.24 21.30
CA HIS A 12 3.38 4.84 22.34
C HIS A 12 3.08 6.02 23.24
N GLN A 13 1.82 6.23 23.58
CA GLN A 13 1.46 7.29 24.49
C GLN A 13 2.02 7.00 25.89
N ARG A 14 2.68 7.98 26.47
CA ARG A 14 3.19 7.96 27.83
C ARG A 14 2.26 8.75 28.77
N GLU A 15 1.92 9.95 28.35
CA GLU A 15 1.00 10.87 29.01
C GLU A 15 0.37 11.79 27.94
N ALA A 16 -0.58 12.62 28.31
CA ALA A 16 -1.28 13.48 27.34
C ALA A 16 -0.31 14.36 26.55
N GLY A 17 -0.28 14.19 25.21
CA GLY A 17 0.58 14.93 24.30
C GLY A 17 2.05 14.53 24.29
N VAL A 18 2.46 13.54 25.11
CA VAL A 18 3.84 13.04 25.20
C VAL A 18 3.89 11.57 24.84
N PHE A 19 4.77 11.22 23.91
CA PHE A 19 4.89 9.86 23.36
C PHE A 19 6.31 9.33 23.53
N THR A 20 6.42 8.10 23.98
CA THR A 20 7.70 7.37 23.93
C THR A 20 7.97 6.93 22.49
N VAL A 21 9.20 7.15 22.03
CA VAL A 21 9.65 6.75 20.70
C VAL A 21 10.70 5.65 20.85
N GLU A 22 10.44 4.50 20.28
CA GLU A 22 11.40 3.41 20.15
C GLU A 22 11.92 3.34 18.71
N MET A 23 13.22 3.11 18.55
CA MET A 23 13.84 2.93 17.24
C MET A 23 14.50 1.56 17.13
N ARG A 24 14.19 0.86 16.04
CA ARG A 24 14.87 -0.38 15.64
C ARG A 24 15.43 -0.20 14.24
N PHE A 25 16.67 -0.58 14.06
CA PHE A 25 17.37 -0.46 12.79
C PHE A 25 17.92 -1.81 12.35
N SER A 26 17.70 -2.18 11.10
CA SER A 26 18.28 -3.37 10.48
C SER A 26 19.13 -2.93 9.29
N GLN A 27 20.35 -3.43 9.24
CA GLN A 27 21.23 -3.21 8.07
C GLN A 27 20.81 -4.07 6.89
N PRO A 28 21.13 -3.66 5.65
CA PRO A 28 20.89 -4.47 4.47
C PRO A 28 21.57 -5.83 4.60
N GLY A 29 20.83 -6.91 4.31
CA GLY A 29 21.34 -8.27 4.37
C GLY A 29 21.57 -8.82 5.78
N SER A 30 21.22 -8.10 6.84
CA SER A 30 21.29 -8.55 8.22
C SER A 30 19.95 -9.12 8.69
N ASP A 31 19.98 -10.23 9.41
CA ASP A 31 18.81 -10.79 10.10
C ASP A 31 18.68 -10.26 11.54
N ALA A 32 19.63 -9.42 11.98
CA ALA A 32 19.66 -8.87 13.34
C ALA A 32 19.19 -7.42 13.36
N ASP A 33 18.21 -7.14 14.23
CA ASP A 33 17.78 -5.78 14.54
C ASP A 33 18.72 -5.14 15.56
N ILE A 34 19.09 -3.90 15.30
CA ILE A 34 19.88 -3.07 16.22
C ILE A 34 18.89 -2.11 16.91
N ARG A 35 18.76 -2.22 18.22
CA ARG A 35 18.08 -1.19 19.00
C ARG A 35 19.03 0.01 19.11
N ILE A 36 18.67 1.11 18.45
CA ILE A 36 19.49 2.31 18.46
C ILE A 36 19.16 3.16 19.68
N GLY A 37 20.18 3.49 20.42
CA GLY A 37 20.16 4.39 21.57
C GLY A 37 19.53 3.77 22.81
N GLN A 38 20.00 3.92 23.99
CA GLN A 38 19.40 4.76 25.01
C GLN A 38 19.44 4.12 26.37
N ALA A 39 20.20 4.75 27.21
CA ALA A 39 20.11 4.55 28.65
C ALA A 39 18.77 5.07 29.26
N ARG A 40 17.99 5.88 28.49
CA ARG A 40 16.70 6.44 28.92
C ARG A 40 15.64 6.36 27.82
N PRO A 41 14.34 6.32 28.18
CA PRO A 41 13.26 6.45 27.21
C PRO A 41 13.35 7.80 26.47
N VAL A 42 13.28 7.78 25.15
CA VAL A 42 13.20 8.97 24.31
C VAL A 42 11.75 9.33 24.13
N THR A 43 11.46 10.63 24.12
CA THR A 43 10.10 11.12 24.00
C THR A 43 9.99 12.18 22.91
N ALA A 44 8.83 12.19 22.23
CA ALA A 44 8.39 13.26 21.36
C ALA A 44 7.13 13.89 21.96
N GLN A 45 6.99 15.19 21.75
CA GLN A 45 5.81 15.94 22.19
C GLN A 45 5.21 16.69 21.02
N PHE A 46 3.90 16.54 20.81
CA PHE A 46 3.19 17.17 19.72
C PHE A 46 2.14 18.16 20.24
N ASP A 47 2.19 19.39 19.75
CA ASP A 47 1.16 20.39 19.96
C ASP A 47 0.12 20.28 18.83
N PHE A 48 -0.90 19.46 19.04
CA PHE A 48 -1.97 19.24 18.07
C PHE A 48 -2.72 20.53 17.68
N PRO A 49 -3.06 21.44 18.59
CA PRO A 49 -3.64 22.74 18.25
C PRO A 49 -2.77 23.61 17.34
N ASP A 50 -1.46 23.64 17.58
CA ASP A 50 -0.52 24.41 16.73
C ASP A 50 -0.36 23.76 15.33
N LEU A 51 -0.25 22.43 15.29
CA LEU A 51 -0.23 21.69 14.03
C LEU A 51 -1.52 21.91 13.23
N LEU A 52 -2.68 21.86 13.88
CA LEU A 52 -3.97 22.09 13.20
C LEU A 52 -4.06 23.48 12.58
N LYS A 53 -3.58 24.52 13.26
CA LYS A 53 -3.53 25.88 12.70
C LYS A 53 -2.69 25.98 11.44
N LYS A 54 -1.69 25.09 11.27
CA LYS A 54 -0.77 25.06 10.13
C LYS A 54 -1.20 24.07 9.05
N SER A 55 -2.34 23.37 9.20
CA SER A 55 -2.80 22.35 8.27
C SER A 55 -2.97 22.81 6.82
N GLY A 56 -3.18 24.12 6.59
CA GLY A 56 -3.24 24.73 5.26
C GLY A 56 -1.88 25.03 4.61
N ASP A 57 -0.78 24.89 5.36
CA ASP A 57 0.59 25.10 4.88
C ASP A 57 1.46 23.87 5.16
N PRO A 58 1.59 22.95 4.21
CA PRO A 58 2.37 21.71 4.39
C PRO A 58 3.83 21.94 4.77
N SER A 59 4.39 23.08 4.36
CA SER A 59 5.77 23.45 4.69
C SER A 59 5.91 23.80 6.17
N ALA A 60 5.08 24.70 6.66
CA ALA A 60 5.07 25.11 8.06
C ALA A 60 4.66 23.94 8.97
N TYR A 61 3.68 23.15 8.55
CA TYR A 61 3.25 21.94 9.26
C TYR A 61 4.40 20.94 9.39
N GLY A 62 5.04 20.58 8.27
CA GLY A 62 6.13 19.62 8.24
C GLY A 62 7.33 20.06 9.06
N THR A 63 7.69 21.35 9.01
CA THR A 63 8.76 21.91 9.85
C THR A 63 8.44 21.78 11.34
N THR A 64 7.20 22.11 11.73
CA THR A 64 6.76 21.99 13.14
C THR A 64 6.74 20.53 13.58
N LEU A 65 6.20 19.66 12.75
CA LEU A 65 6.13 18.21 13.05
C LEU A 65 7.53 17.60 13.19
N THR A 66 8.47 17.97 12.31
CA THR A 66 9.86 17.52 12.38
C THR A 66 10.56 17.98 13.65
N LYS A 67 10.39 19.26 14.03
CA LYS A 67 10.95 19.79 15.28
C LYS A 67 10.36 19.11 16.51
N SER A 68 9.07 18.80 16.49
CA SER A 68 8.40 18.07 17.58
C SER A 68 8.90 16.61 17.70
N LEU A 69 9.03 15.91 16.57
CA LEU A 69 9.50 14.52 16.56
C LEU A 69 10.96 14.42 17.03
N PHE A 70 11.84 15.30 16.52
CA PHE A 70 13.27 15.24 16.76
C PHE A 70 13.75 16.26 17.80
N ALA A 71 12.86 16.72 18.71
CA ALA A 71 13.23 17.60 19.81
C ALA A 71 14.24 16.96 20.78
N ASP A 72 14.15 15.66 20.98
CA ASP A 72 15.10 14.88 21.77
C ASP A 72 16.39 14.66 20.96
N LYS A 73 17.52 15.12 21.51
CA LYS A 73 18.84 15.03 20.85
C LYS A 73 19.30 13.59 20.62
N ASP A 74 18.94 12.67 21.50
CA ASP A 74 19.32 11.27 21.37
C ASP A 74 18.54 10.63 20.21
N LEU A 75 17.27 11.03 20.01
CA LEU A 75 16.47 10.58 18.87
C LEU A 75 17.03 11.11 17.55
N LEU A 76 17.38 12.40 17.51
CA LEU A 76 17.97 13.02 16.34
C LEU A 76 19.33 12.36 15.99
N ALA A 77 20.18 12.12 17.01
CA ALA A 77 21.48 11.47 16.81
C ALA A 77 21.31 10.06 16.27
N ALA A 78 20.38 9.29 16.85
CA ALA A 78 20.08 7.93 16.45
C ALA A 78 19.53 7.86 15.00
N PHE A 79 18.62 8.76 14.62
CA PHE A 79 18.14 8.89 13.25
C PHE A 79 19.27 9.22 12.27
N SER A 80 20.14 10.18 12.64
CA SER A 80 21.29 10.55 11.83
C SER A 80 22.27 9.40 11.64
N GLN A 81 22.48 8.58 12.67
CA GLN A 81 23.34 7.39 12.62
C GLN A 81 22.74 6.32 11.68
N ALA A 82 21.44 6.04 11.76
CA ALA A 82 20.75 5.10 10.87
C ALA A 82 20.88 5.55 9.40
N ARG A 83 20.68 6.85 9.15
CA ARG A 83 20.81 7.43 7.81
C ARG A 83 22.25 7.34 7.28
N ALA A 84 23.24 7.66 8.09
CA ALA A 84 24.65 7.55 7.72
C ALA A 84 25.05 6.09 7.42
N SER A 85 24.54 5.13 8.20
CA SER A 85 24.74 3.70 7.95
C SER A 85 24.16 3.26 6.61
N ALA A 86 22.93 3.70 6.29
CA ALA A 86 22.29 3.43 5.00
C ALA A 86 23.08 4.02 3.82
N GLN A 87 23.58 5.26 3.96
CA GLN A 87 24.41 5.90 2.95
C GLN A 87 25.75 5.19 2.76
N THR A 88 26.39 4.76 3.84
CA THR A 88 27.66 4.02 3.78
C THR A 88 27.50 2.68 3.07
N SER A 89 26.37 1.99 3.27
CA SER A 89 26.04 0.74 2.57
C SER A 89 25.45 0.96 1.18
N GLN A 90 25.37 2.21 0.71
CA GLN A 90 24.76 2.58 -0.56
C GLN A 90 23.34 2.04 -0.75
N SER A 91 22.58 1.94 0.34
CA SER A 91 21.23 1.40 0.34
C SER A 91 20.24 2.48 0.72
N PRO A 92 19.03 2.51 0.11
CA PRO A 92 17.97 3.39 0.56
C PRO A 92 17.55 3.07 2.01
N LEU A 93 17.12 4.09 2.73
CA LEU A 93 16.56 3.95 4.07
C LEU A 93 15.04 3.82 4.00
N ARG A 94 14.51 2.72 4.49
CA ARG A 94 13.07 2.52 4.65
C ARG A 94 12.67 2.89 6.06
N ILE A 95 11.74 3.84 6.19
CA ILE A 95 11.17 4.25 7.48
C ILE A 95 9.77 3.68 7.61
N ARG A 96 9.56 2.88 8.64
CA ARG A 96 8.27 2.32 9.03
C ARG A 96 7.82 2.99 10.32
N LEU A 97 6.74 3.75 10.24
CA LEU A 97 6.13 4.41 11.39
C LEU A 97 5.07 3.49 12.00
N ALA A 98 5.32 2.95 13.16
CA ALA A 98 4.37 2.15 13.93
C ALA A 98 3.73 3.01 15.01
N VAL A 99 2.43 3.24 14.89
CA VAL A 99 1.64 3.94 15.92
C VAL A 99 0.97 2.89 16.80
N GLY A 100 1.33 2.89 18.08
CA GLY A 100 0.76 1.95 19.05
C GLY A 100 -0.73 2.21 19.34
N PRO A 101 -1.47 1.20 19.84
CA PRO A 101 -2.90 1.35 20.15
C PRO A 101 -3.18 2.43 21.20
N SER A 102 -2.20 2.79 22.01
CA SER A 102 -2.30 3.87 23.01
C SER A 102 -2.12 5.27 22.43
N ALA A 103 -1.74 5.41 21.16
CA ALA A 103 -1.37 6.67 20.53
C ALA A 103 -2.16 6.93 19.24
N VAL A 104 -3.44 6.51 19.22
CA VAL A 104 -4.29 6.52 18.01
C VAL A 104 -4.41 7.91 17.38
N GLU A 105 -4.38 8.98 18.20
CA GLU A 105 -4.43 10.36 17.76
C GLU A 105 -3.27 10.73 16.79
N LEU A 106 -2.13 10.06 16.87
CA LEU A 106 -1.02 10.28 15.98
C LEU A 106 -1.30 9.87 14.52
N ASN A 107 -2.33 9.05 14.27
CA ASN A 107 -2.76 8.71 12.92
C ASN A 107 -3.34 9.91 12.17
N SER A 108 -3.82 10.94 12.89
CA SER A 108 -4.34 12.17 12.28
C SER A 108 -3.24 13.12 11.79
N LEU A 109 -1.98 12.91 12.18
CA LEU A 109 -0.87 13.76 11.80
C LEU A 109 -0.45 13.51 10.33
N PHE A 110 -0.03 14.57 9.66
CA PHE A 110 0.42 14.54 8.27
C PHE A 110 1.91 14.17 8.19
N TRP A 111 2.23 12.92 8.54
CA TRP A 111 3.61 12.41 8.62
C TRP A 111 4.37 12.54 7.31
N GLU A 112 3.68 12.49 6.19
CA GLU A 112 4.23 12.62 4.85
C GLU A 112 4.82 14.01 4.56
N THR A 113 4.51 15.00 5.41
CA THR A 113 5.08 16.36 5.34
C THR A 113 6.43 16.52 6.04
N LEU A 114 6.91 15.47 6.75
CA LEU A 114 8.18 15.57 7.49
C LEU A 114 9.31 16.10 6.62
N ARG A 115 10.09 17.00 7.21
CA ARG A 115 11.27 17.59 6.62
C ARG A 115 12.52 16.82 6.99
N ASP A 116 13.56 16.97 6.20
CA ASP A 116 14.87 16.45 6.56
C ASP A 116 15.40 17.22 7.78
N PRO A 117 15.72 16.54 8.90
CA PRO A 117 16.26 17.23 10.07
C PRO A 117 17.59 17.94 9.81
N ALA A 118 18.34 17.55 8.75
CA ALA A 118 19.59 18.21 8.36
C ALA A 118 19.37 19.37 7.37
N ASP A 119 18.21 19.40 6.69
CA ASP A 119 17.82 20.45 5.75
C ASP A 119 16.31 20.70 5.81
N GLU A 120 15.89 21.66 6.64
CA GLU A 120 14.46 22.00 6.83
C GLU A 120 13.72 22.39 5.54
N LYS A 121 14.42 22.69 4.45
CA LYS A 121 13.80 23.02 3.15
C LYS A 121 13.46 21.76 2.36
N ALA A 122 14.17 20.65 2.57
CA ALA A 122 13.96 19.42 1.88
C ALA A 122 12.84 18.60 2.52
N THR A 123 11.94 18.05 1.70
CA THR A 123 10.96 17.03 2.13
C THR A 123 11.64 15.68 2.25
N LEU A 124 11.35 14.93 3.32
CA LEU A 124 12.07 13.69 3.61
C LEU A 124 11.66 12.53 2.67
N PHE A 125 10.40 12.48 2.23
CA PHE A 125 9.79 11.31 1.55
C PHE A 125 9.41 11.55 0.08
N THR A 126 10.19 12.35 -0.64
CA THR A 126 9.95 12.70 -2.05
C THR A 126 11.08 12.27 -2.98
N GLY A 127 11.80 11.20 -2.64
CA GLY A 127 12.95 10.75 -3.40
C GLY A 127 13.19 9.24 -3.29
N GLU A 128 14.23 8.78 -3.95
CA GLU A 128 14.59 7.35 -4.04
C GLU A 128 15.50 6.88 -2.90
N GLN A 129 15.89 7.75 -1.98
CA GLN A 129 16.82 7.43 -0.92
C GLN A 129 16.16 7.16 0.43
N VAL A 130 14.93 7.68 0.63
CA VAL A 130 14.18 7.49 1.87
C VAL A 130 12.74 7.13 1.53
N PHE A 131 12.32 5.94 1.96
CA PHE A 131 10.95 5.43 1.76
C PHE A 131 10.18 5.52 3.07
N PHE A 132 8.87 5.64 2.96
CA PHE A 132 8.02 5.81 4.13
C PHE A 132 6.72 5.02 4.01
N SER A 133 6.35 4.37 5.12
CA SER A 133 5.03 3.77 5.28
C SER A 133 4.56 3.89 6.73
N ARG A 134 3.25 4.02 6.92
CA ARG A 134 2.59 3.81 8.21
C ARG A 134 2.44 2.30 8.38
N TYR A 135 3.24 1.75 9.28
CA TYR A 135 3.32 0.31 9.50
C TYR A 135 2.32 -0.14 10.55
N LEU A 136 1.53 -1.14 10.23
CA LEU A 136 0.49 -1.65 11.10
C LEU A 136 0.67 -3.16 11.30
N SER A 137 0.54 -3.61 12.54
CA SER A 137 0.36 -5.04 12.82
C SER A 137 -1.09 -5.42 12.55
N SER A 138 -1.30 -6.61 12.02
CA SER A 138 -2.64 -7.15 11.79
C SER A 138 -2.95 -8.25 12.81
N MET A 139 -4.22 -8.35 13.19
CA MET A 139 -4.75 -9.48 13.94
C MET A 139 -5.07 -10.69 13.03
N ASP A 140 -4.91 -10.53 11.72
CA ASP A 140 -5.12 -11.61 10.75
C ASP A 140 -3.88 -12.53 10.70
N TRP A 141 -4.08 -13.80 11.05
CA TRP A 141 -3.03 -14.83 11.09
C TRP A 141 -2.71 -15.42 9.71
N ARG A 142 -3.49 -15.09 8.69
CA ARG A 142 -3.27 -15.60 7.33
C ARG A 142 -1.95 -15.04 6.78
N SER A 143 -1.13 -15.93 6.23
CA SER A 143 0.09 -15.52 5.56
C SER A 143 -0.21 -14.76 4.27
N VAL A 144 0.51 -13.68 4.00
CA VAL A 144 0.42 -12.98 2.73
C VAL A 144 1.13 -13.81 1.67
N LYS A 145 0.36 -14.40 0.76
CA LYS A 145 0.90 -15.14 -0.40
C LYS A 145 1.18 -14.14 -1.51
N LEU A 146 2.45 -13.93 -1.85
CA LEU A 146 2.81 -13.15 -3.03
C LEU A 146 2.39 -13.88 -4.30
N ARG A 147 1.99 -13.12 -5.34
CA ARG A 147 1.77 -13.66 -6.68
C ARG A 147 2.94 -13.30 -7.61
N SER A 148 3.05 -14.03 -8.71
CA SER A 148 3.94 -13.61 -9.79
C SER A 148 3.39 -12.35 -10.47
N LYS A 149 4.27 -11.47 -10.92
CA LYS A 149 3.90 -10.21 -11.59
C LYS A 149 2.92 -10.43 -12.74
N GLY A 150 3.15 -11.44 -13.57
CA GLY A 150 2.31 -11.75 -14.74
C GLY A 150 0.91 -12.30 -14.41
N ALA A 151 0.64 -12.66 -13.16
CA ALA A 151 -0.67 -13.17 -12.72
C ALA A 151 -1.53 -12.12 -12.03
N LEU A 152 -1.08 -10.86 -11.96
CA LEU A 152 -1.80 -9.78 -11.29
C LEU A 152 -3.05 -9.38 -12.08
N LYS A 153 -4.13 -9.09 -11.35
CA LYS A 153 -5.41 -8.57 -11.89
C LYS A 153 -5.90 -7.41 -11.02
N ALA A 154 -6.45 -6.39 -11.66
CA ALA A 154 -7.02 -5.23 -10.99
C ALA A 154 -8.53 -5.12 -11.23
N LEU A 155 -9.28 -4.86 -10.16
CA LEU A 155 -10.67 -4.43 -10.20
C LEU A 155 -10.72 -2.92 -9.99
N VAL A 156 -11.27 -2.19 -10.93
CA VAL A 156 -11.54 -0.74 -10.83
C VAL A 156 -13.02 -0.55 -10.58
N SER A 157 -13.38 -0.18 -9.37
CA SER A 157 -14.76 0.04 -8.93
C SER A 157 -15.02 1.53 -8.78
N ILE A 158 -15.99 2.06 -9.53
CA ILE A 158 -16.31 3.49 -9.57
C ILE A 158 -17.79 3.67 -9.24
N ALA A 159 -18.07 4.27 -8.09
CA ALA A 159 -19.42 4.53 -7.64
C ALA A 159 -19.87 5.95 -8.07
N ASN A 160 -20.98 6.03 -8.77
CA ASN A 160 -21.64 7.28 -9.15
C ASN A 160 -23.15 7.19 -8.93
N PRO A 161 -23.62 7.10 -7.68
CA PRO A 161 -25.03 6.95 -7.39
C PRO A 161 -25.85 8.17 -7.82
N GLY A 162 -27.09 7.95 -8.25
CA GLY A 162 -28.04 9.02 -8.51
C GLY A 162 -28.46 9.75 -7.23
N GLY A 163 -28.70 11.08 -7.32
CA GLY A 163 -29.16 11.88 -6.18
C GLY A 163 -28.04 12.42 -5.28
N LEU A 164 -26.80 12.44 -5.74
CA LEU A 164 -25.64 13.00 -5.02
C LEU A 164 -25.81 14.51 -4.72
N ASP A 165 -26.52 15.24 -5.59
CA ASP A 165 -26.84 16.66 -5.43
C ASP A 165 -27.60 16.95 -4.14
N GLN A 166 -28.47 16.04 -3.67
CA GLN A 166 -29.19 16.15 -2.40
C GLN A 166 -28.25 16.18 -1.19
N TYR A 167 -27.01 15.71 -1.38
CA TYR A 167 -25.97 15.67 -0.37
C TYR A 167 -24.84 16.68 -0.63
N SER A 168 -25.07 17.61 -1.58
CA SER A 168 -24.03 18.56 -2.01
C SER A 168 -22.75 17.90 -2.53
N LEU A 169 -22.89 16.72 -3.14
CA LEU A 169 -21.81 15.97 -3.76
C LEU A 169 -21.94 16.04 -5.28
N ALA A 170 -20.83 16.19 -5.97
CA ALA A 170 -20.82 16.20 -7.44
C ALA A 170 -20.86 14.78 -8.01
N ALA A 171 -21.43 14.63 -9.20
CA ALA A 171 -21.38 13.38 -9.93
C ALA A 171 -19.93 12.99 -10.26
N VAL A 172 -19.63 11.69 -10.24
CA VAL A 172 -18.33 11.15 -10.59
C VAL A 172 -18.27 10.93 -12.11
N ASP A 173 -17.22 11.42 -12.74
CA ASP A 173 -16.93 11.16 -14.16
C ASP A 173 -16.44 9.72 -14.34
N VAL A 174 -17.35 8.75 -14.38
CA VAL A 174 -17.03 7.32 -14.48
C VAL A 174 -16.12 7.00 -15.67
N PRO A 175 -16.38 7.46 -16.91
CA PRO A 175 -15.50 7.21 -18.04
C PRO A 175 -14.10 7.80 -17.86
N GLY A 176 -14.00 9.03 -17.35
CA GLY A 176 -12.73 9.69 -17.11
C GLY A 176 -11.92 9.02 -16.01
N GLU A 177 -12.57 8.61 -14.89
CA GLU A 177 -11.89 7.87 -13.81
C GLU A 177 -11.41 6.50 -14.28
N LEU A 178 -12.22 5.79 -15.05
CA LEU A 178 -11.81 4.49 -15.61
C LEU A 178 -10.61 4.66 -16.55
N ALA A 179 -10.64 5.65 -17.44
CA ALA A 179 -9.53 5.92 -18.35
C ALA A 179 -8.23 6.27 -17.58
N ARG A 180 -8.34 7.07 -16.52
CA ARG A 180 -7.19 7.40 -15.64
C ARG A 180 -6.64 6.18 -14.94
N ALA A 181 -7.51 5.34 -14.38
CA ALA A 181 -7.10 4.11 -13.70
C ALA A 181 -6.44 3.12 -14.68
N GLN A 182 -7.01 2.93 -15.88
CA GLN A 182 -6.44 2.08 -16.92
C GLN A 182 -5.06 2.59 -17.38
N ALA A 183 -4.94 3.90 -17.62
CA ALA A 183 -3.64 4.50 -17.98
C ALA A 183 -2.58 4.32 -16.87
N ALA A 184 -2.99 4.39 -15.61
CA ALA A 184 -2.10 4.18 -14.48
C ALA A 184 -1.69 2.70 -14.32
N LEU A 185 -2.62 1.77 -14.46
CA LEU A 185 -2.39 0.33 -14.26
C LEU A 185 -1.64 -0.32 -15.44
N LYS A 186 -1.66 0.30 -16.63
CA LYS A 186 -0.94 -0.15 -17.83
C LYS A 186 -1.11 -1.65 -18.14
N ASP A 187 -0.05 -2.43 -17.87
CA ASP A 187 0.07 -3.85 -18.21
C ASP A 187 -0.66 -4.79 -17.26
N ILE A 188 -1.22 -4.27 -16.16
CA ILE A 188 -2.05 -5.07 -15.25
C ILE A 188 -3.46 -5.17 -15.86
N PRO A 189 -3.98 -6.38 -16.15
CA PRO A 189 -5.33 -6.55 -16.66
C PRO A 189 -6.37 -5.93 -15.73
N VAL A 190 -7.24 -5.08 -16.30
CA VAL A 190 -8.26 -4.32 -15.58
C VAL A 190 -9.66 -4.85 -15.91
N SER A 191 -10.43 -5.15 -14.87
CA SER A 191 -11.89 -5.27 -14.95
C SER A 191 -12.53 -4.05 -14.32
N ALA A 192 -13.55 -3.48 -14.95
CA ALA A 192 -14.30 -2.33 -14.43
C ALA A 192 -15.56 -2.80 -13.70
N LEU A 193 -16.00 -2.03 -12.70
CA LEU A 193 -17.32 -2.12 -12.10
C LEU A 193 -17.87 -0.70 -11.91
N PRO A 194 -18.92 -0.28 -12.64
CA PRO A 194 -19.66 -1.05 -13.63
C PRO A 194 -18.87 -1.30 -14.93
N ALA A 195 -19.01 -2.48 -15.52
CA ALA A 195 -18.43 -2.84 -16.81
C ALA A 195 -19.40 -2.56 -17.97
N GLN A 196 -20.71 -2.62 -17.69
CA GLN A 196 -21.78 -2.46 -18.68
C GLN A 196 -22.85 -1.51 -18.19
N PRO A 197 -23.61 -0.85 -19.12
CA PRO A 197 -24.76 -0.07 -18.74
C PRO A 197 -25.79 -0.90 -17.95
N GLY A 198 -26.22 -0.37 -16.82
CA GLY A 198 -27.15 -1.03 -15.91
C GLY A 198 -26.51 -1.83 -14.78
N GLU A 199 -25.23 -2.16 -14.88
CA GLU A 199 -24.48 -2.71 -13.74
C GLU A 199 -24.23 -1.62 -12.69
N ARG A 200 -24.20 -2.01 -11.43
CA ARG A 200 -24.12 -1.10 -10.28
C ARG A 200 -22.87 -1.35 -9.44
N CYS A 201 -22.27 -0.28 -8.98
CA CYS A 201 -21.16 -0.34 -8.02
C CYS A 201 -21.71 -0.46 -6.59
N THR A 202 -22.41 -1.57 -6.31
CA THR A 202 -22.88 -1.91 -4.95
C THR A 202 -21.78 -2.60 -4.15
N LEU A 203 -21.89 -2.63 -2.82
CA LEU A 203 -20.96 -3.40 -1.98
C LEU A 203 -20.97 -4.88 -2.36
N ASP A 204 -22.16 -5.46 -2.58
CA ASP A 204 -22.28 -6.87 -2.92
C ASP A 204 -21.62 -7.20 -4.26
N ASN A 205 -21.76 -6.35 -5.27
CA ASN A 205 -21.11 -6.53 -6.57
C ASN A 205 -19.59 -6.39 -6.46
N ILE A 206 -19.08 -5.43 -5.69
CA ILE A 206 -17.63 -5.31 -5.41
C ILE A 206 -17.11 -6.61 -4.79
N ILE A 207 -17.78 -7.13 -3.75
CA ILE A 207 -17.36 -8.34 -3.06
C ILE A 207 -17.50 -9.58 -3.95
N ALA A 208 -18.57 -9.68 -4.75
CA ALA A 208 -18.74 -10.76 -5.72
C ALA A 208 -17.59 -10.80 -6.74
N GLN A 209 -17.21 -9.65 -7.27
CA GLN A 209 -16.06 -9.53 -8.16
C GLN A 209 -14.76 -9.93 -7.45
N LEU A 210 -14.49 -9.42 -6.25
CA LEU A 210 -13.28 -9.73 -5.50
C LEU A 210 -13.13 -11.24 -5.20
N ARG A 211 -14.23 -11.97 -5.01
CA ARG A 211 -14.21 -13.44 -4.84
C ARG A 211 -13.65 -14.17 -6.05
N THR A 212 -13.71 -13.59 -7.24
CA THR A 212 -13.11 -14.19 -8.44
C THR A 212 -11.58 -14.05 -8.51
N GLY A 213 -10.98 -13.31 -7.55
CA GLY A 213 -9.53 -13.25 -7.34
C GLY A 213 -8.85 -12.07 -8.04
N TYR A 214 -8.98 -10.88 -7.46
CA TYR A 214 -8.22 -9.68 -7.84
C TYR A 214 -7.15 -9.36 -6.82
N ASP A 215 -6.00 -8.88 -7.32
CA ASP A 215 -4.84 -8.51 -6.51
C ASP A 215 -4.83 -7.04 -6.14
N VAL A 216 -5.42 -6.21 -7.00
CA VAL A 216 -5.57 -4.77 -6.78
C VAL A 216 -7.06 -4.41 -6.82
N LEU A 217 -7.54 -3.73 -5.79
CA LEU A 217 -8.82 -3.02 -5.80
C LEU A 217 -8.53 -1.53 -5.90
N TYR A 218 -8.97 -0.89 -6.99
CA TYR A 218 -8.96 0.55 -7.17
C TYR A 218 -10.40 1.06 -7.00
N LEU A 219 -10.70 1.65 -5.84
CA LEU A 219 -12.04 2.10 -5.49
C LEU A 219 -12.14 3.63 -5.56
N VAL A 220 -13.01 4.12 -6.43
CA VAL A 220 -13.39 5.53 -6.54
C VAL A 220 -14.80 5.71 -5.99
N ALA A 221 -14.93 6.43 -4.89
CA ALA A 221 -16.21 6.70 -4.26
C ALA A 221 -16.14 7.98 -3.43
N HIS A 222 -17.27 8.65 -3.25
CA HIS A 222 -17.39 9.66 -2.21
C HIS A 222 -17.30 9.03 -0.83
N GLY A 223 -16.74 9.77 0.11
CA GLY A 223 -16.65 9.37 1.50
C GLY A 223 -17.16 10.47 2.44
N SER A 224 -17.60 10.09 3.61
CA SER A 224 -17.92 11.01 4.70
C SER A 224 -17.45 10.43 6.02
N PHE A 225 -17.14 11.31 6.97
CA PHE A 225 -16.74 10.92 8.31
C PHE A 225 -17.78 11.43 9.30
N VAL A 226 -18.57 10.52 9.87
CA VAL A 226 -19.71 10.87 10.72
C VAL A 226 -19.62 10.08 12.04
N LYS A 227 -19.63 10.78 13.18
CA LYS A 227 -19.54 10.17 14.52
C LYS A 227 -18.35 9.21 14.64
N GLU A 228 -17.17 9.67 14.20
CA GLU A 228 -15.92 8.92 14.23
C GLU A 228 -15.90 7.65 13.37
N GLU A 229 -16.88 7.49 12.47
CA GLU A 229 -16.95 6.40 11.53
C GLU A 229 -16.84 6.88 10.09
N PRO A 230 -16.04 6.17 9.24
CA PRO A 230 -16.00 6.40 7.81
C PRO A 230 -17.21 5.76 7.13
N TRP A 231 -17.81 6.50 6.19
CA TRP A 231 -18.89 6.04 5.33
C TRP A 231 -18.50 6.22 3.87
N LEU A 232 -18.90 5.30 3.02
CA LEU A 232 -18.77 5.38 1.57
C LEU A 232 -20.14 5.54 0.91
N TRP A 233 -20.17 6.29 -0.16
CA TRP A 233 -21.34 6.52 -0.99
C TRP A 233 -21.25 5.60 -2.21
N LEU A 234 -21.79 4.40 -2.08
CA LEU A 234 -21.89 3.42 -3.16
C LEU A 234 -23.27 3.50 -3.82
N GLU A 235 -23.51 2.66 -4.81
CA GLU A 235 -24.80 2.53 -5.46
C GLU A 235 -25.66 1.47 -4.77
N ASP A 236 -26.97 1.66 -4.75
CA ASP A 236 -27.95 0.61 -4.50
C ASP A 236 -28.34 -0.11 -5.80
N GLU A 237 -29.15 -1.15 -5.72
CA GLU A 237 -29.61 -1.93 -6.88
C GLU A 237 -30.45 -1.09 -7.87
N ALA A 238 -31.09 -0.02 -7.41
CA ALA A 238 -31.84 0.92 -8.26
C ALA A 238 -30.96 2.02 -8.87
N GLY A 239 -29.68 2.10 -8.47
CA GLY A 239 -28.73 3.13 -8.89
C GLY A 239 -28.81 4.40 -8.04
N GLY A 240 -29.53 4.39 -6.94
CA GLY A 240 -29.55 5.44 -5.93
C GLY A 240 -28.38 5.35 -4.96
N VAL A 241 -28.38 6.23 -3.95
CA VAL A 241 -27.35 6.27 -2.93
C VAL A 241 -27.52 5.14 -1.91
N ALA A 242 -26.53 4.27 -1.79
CA ALA A 242 -26.32 3.39 -0.67
C ALA A 242 -25.17 3.92 0.22
N ARG A 243 -25.48 4.29 1.45
CA ARG A 243 -24.43 4.64 2.43
C ARG A 243 -23.92 3.38 3.10
N VAL A 244 -22.68 3.02 2.81
CA VAL A 244 -22.01 1.84 3.33
C VAL A 244 -21.05 2.24 4.44
N SER A 245 -21.17 1.62 5.61
CA SER A 245 -20.23 1.89 6.69
C SER A 245 -18.84 1.34 6.36
N GLY A 246 -17.80 2.01 6.85
CA GLY A 246 -16.44 1.48 6.74
C GLY A 246 -16.28 0.12 7.42
N TYR A 247 -17.05 -0.11 8.50
CA TYR A 247 -17.08 -1.39 9.17
C TYR A 247 -17.60 -2.52 8.28
N ASP A 248 -18.68 -2.29 7.53
CA ASP A 248 -19.25 -3.30 6.62
C ASP A 248 -18.27 -3.63 5.49
N LEU A 249 -17.67 -2.60 4.85
CA LEU A 249 -16.66 -2.83 3.81
C LEU A 249 -15.47 -3.65 4.33
N VAL A 250 -14.91 -3.27 5.48
CA VAL A 250 -13.77 -3.94 6.10
C VAL A 250 -14.12 -5.38 6.46
N THR A 251 -15.31 -5.60 7.03
CA THR A 251 -15.78 -6.94 7.42
C THR A 251 -15.92 -7.84 6.20
N ARG A 252 -16.57 -7.36 5.14
CA ARG A 252 -16.79 -8.12 3.91
C ARG A 252 -15.46 -8.44 3.18
N ILE A 253 -14.48 -7.51 3.20
CA ILE A 253 -13.15 -7.76 2.64
C ILE A 253 -12.39 -8.78 3.50
N ARG A 254 -12.49 -8.72 4.82
CA ARG A 254 -11.87 -9.68 5.74
C ARG A 254 -12.36 -11.10 5.54
N GLU A 255 -13.64 -11.28 5.16
CA GLU A 255 -14.27 -12.57 4.92
C GLU A 255 -13.83 -13.23 3.61
N LEU A 256 -13.12 -12.52 2.72
CA LEU A 256 -12.59 -13.11 1.50
C LEU A 256 -11.46 -14.10 1.80
N ASP A 257 -11.49 -15.26 1.15
CA ASP A 257 -10.39 -16.24 1.22
C ASP A 257 -9.08 -15.67 0.69
N ASN A 258 -9.18 -14.90 -0.40
CA ASN A 258 -8.08 -14.21 -1.03
C ASN A 258 -8.37 -12.71 -1.06
N GLN A 259 -7.81 -11.97 -0.10
CA GLN A 259 -7.93 -10.53 -0.06
C GLN A 259 -7.08 -9.88 -1.16
N PRO A 260 -7.48 -8.70 -1.68
CA PRO A 260 -6.60 -7.88 -2.51
C PRO A 260 -5.27 -7.59 -1.79
N ARG A 261 -4.17 -7.60 -2.53
CA ARG A 261 -2.84 -7.28 -1.99
C ARG A 261 -2.60 -5.80 -1.88
N LEU A 262 -3.28 -5.04 -2.72
CA LEU A 262 -3.27 -3.58 -2.72
C LEU A 262 -4.70 -3.07 -2.85
N ILE A 263 -5.10 -2.18 -1.96
CA ILE A 263 -6.31 -1.38 -2.10
C ILE A 263 -5.89 0.07 -2.30
N VAL A 264 -6.40 0.70 -3.35
CA VAL A 264 -6.27 2.13 -3.59
C VAL A 264 -7.64 2.77 -3.38
N LEU A 265 -7.73 3.61 -2.37
CA LEU A 265 -8.94 4.40 -2.06
C LEU A 265 -8.75 5.79 -2.67
N ALA A 266 -9.34 6.00 -3.83
CA ALA A 266 -9.31 7.26 -4.54
C ALA A 266 -10.60 8.05 -4.27
N SER A 267 -10.46 9.35 -4.02
CA SER A 267 -11.58 10.29 -3.90
C SER A 267 -11.38 11.42 -4.90
N CYS A 268 -12.45 11.81 -5.59
CA CYS A 268 -12.40 12.98 -6.44
C CYS A 268 -12.44 14.27 -5.60
N GLN A 269 -11.83 15.35 -6.09
CA GLN A 269 -11.85 16.68 -5.48
C GLN A 269 -13.30 17.22 -5.26
N SER A 270 -14.25 16.70 -6.00
CA SER A 270 -15.69 16.99 -5.88
C SER A 270 -16.37 16.35 -4.67
N ALA A 271 -15.66 15.55 -3.88
CA ALA A 271 -16.21 14.73 -2.81
C ALA A 271 -16.59 15.51 -1.52
N GLY A 272 -16.58 16.83 -1.52
CA GLY A 272 -16.95 17.65 -0.37
C GLY A 272 -15.93 17.62 0.79
N GLN A 273 -16.17 18.49 1.79
CA GLN A 273 -15.35 18.49 3.02
C GLN A 273 -15.58 17.19 3.81
N GLY A 274 -14.52 16.47 4.17
CA GLY A 274 -14.57 15.25 4.98
C GLY A 274 -14.33 13.92 4.23
N ALA A 275 -14.38 13.88 2.89
CA ALA A 275 -14.12 12.66 2.14
C ALA A 275 -12.73 12.09 2.39
N GLY A 276 -11.71 12.94 2.39
CA GLY A 276 -10.33 12.53 2.69
C GLY A 276 -10.16 11.94 4.08
N ALA A 277 -10.86 12.49 5.10
CA ALA A 277 -10.84 11.95 6.46
C ALA A 277 -11.45 10.54 6.52
N ALA A 278 -12.52 10.27 5.76
CA ALA A 278 -13.15 8.95 5.68
C ALA A 278 -12.20 7.91 5.08
N LEU A 279 -11.57 8.23 3.96
CA LEU A 279 -10.64 7.32 3.28
C LEU A 279 -9.37 7.09 4.09
N GLN A 280 -8.86 8.14 4.75
CA GLN A 280 -7.73 8.02 5.68
C GLN A 280 -8.07 7.11 6.86
N ALA A 281 -9.27 7.19 7.42
CA ALA A 281 -9.70 6.35 8.53
C ALA A 281 -9.96 4.89 8.14
N LEU A 282 -10.28 4.62 6.86
CA LEU A 282 -10.43 3.26 6.33
C LEU A 282 -9.08 2.56 6.14
N GLY A 283 -8.04 3.30 5.78
CA GLY A 283 -6.71 2.74 5.50
C GLY A 283 -6.18 1.82 6.61
N PRO A 284 -6.06 2.30 7.87
CA PRO A 284 -5.64 1.47 9.00
C PRO A 284 -6.54 0.26 9.23
N LYS A 285 -7.87 0.44 9.21
CA LYS A 285 -8.84 -0.64 9.45
C LYS A 285 -8.71 -1.77 8.42
N LEU A 286 -8.49 -1.43 7.14
CA LEU A 286 -8.25 -2.41 6.07
C LEU A 286 -6.92 -3.13 6.26
N ALA A 287 -5.84 -2.41 6.60
CA ALA A 287 -4.55 -3.03 6.86
C ALA A 287 -4.59 -3.96 8.08
N GLU A 288 -5.23 -3.55 9.18
CA GLU A 288 -5.44 -4.36 10.38
C GLU A 288 -6.30 -5.61 10.09
N SER A 289 -7.26 -5.52 9.16
CA SER A 289 -8.10 -6.66 8.75
C SER A 289 -7.39 -7.69 7.88
N GLY A 290 -6.15 -7.43 7.46
CA GLY A 290 -5.36 -8.39 6.71
C GLY A 290 -4.85 -7.90 5.35
N VAL A 291 -5.36 -6.78 4.82
CA VAL A 291 -4.90 -6.25 3.53
C VAL A 291 -3.43 -5.84 3.62
N PRO A 292 -2.56 -6.36 2.74
CA PRO A 292 -1.12 -6.13 2.82
C PRO A 292 -0.69 -4.68 2.67
N ALA A 293 -1.32 -3.93 1.75
CA ALA A 293 -1.05 -2.52 1.52
C ALA A 293 -2.32 -1.75 1.14
N VAL A 294 -2.48 -0.55 1.69
CA VAL A 294 -3.60 0.35 1.38
C VAL A 294 -3.05 1.73 1.09
N VAL A 295 -3.31 2.25 -0.10
CA VAL A 295 -3.06 3.64 -0.48
C VAL A 295 -4.35 4.41 -0.32
N ALA A 296 -4.37 5.42 0.51
CA ALA A 296 -5.53 6.28 0.74
C ALA A 296 -5.15 7.75 0.56
N MET A 297 -6.14 8.57 0.20
CA MET A 297 -5.95 10.00 0.07
C MET A 297 -6.42 10.70 1.35
N GLN A 298 -5.53 11.41 2.03
CA GLN A 298 -5.87 12.19 3.23
C GLN A 298 -6.23 13.62 2.83
N GLY A 299 -7.50 13.92 2.69
CA GLY A 299 -7.95 15.26 2.32
C GLY A 299 -8.46 15.36 0.88
N SER A 300 -8.72 16.58 0.44
CA SER A 300 -9.24 16.88 -0.89
C SER A 300 -8.08 17.04 -1.88
N ILE A 301 -7.55 15.94 -2.35
CA ILE A 301 -6.45 15.93 -3.33
C ILE A 301 -6.93 16.47 -4.68
N SER A 302 -6.10 17.24 -5.38
CA SER A 302 -6.41 17.78 -6.69
C SER A 302 -6.35 16.71 -7.78
N MET A 303 -7.17 16.86 -8.81
CA MET A 303 -7.17 15.96 -9.97
C MET A 303 -5.81 15.99 -10.71
N ASP A 304 -5.13 17.15 -10.74
CA ASP A 304 -3.80 17.27 -11.32
C ASP A 304 -2.78 16.42 -10.56
N THR A 305 -2.79 16.51 -9.24
CA THR A 305 -1.90 15.68 -8.41
C THR A 305 -2.16 14.19 -8.60
N VAL A 306 -3.42 13.74 -8.62
CA VAL A 306 -3.78 12.33 -8.86
C VAL A 306 -3.33 11.88 -10.25
N ALA A 307 -3.59 12.71 -11.29
CA ALA A 307 -3.23 12.38 -12.67
C ALA A 307 -1.70 12.28 -12.90
N ARG A 308 -0.91 13.02 -12.13
CA ARG A 308 0.57 12.95 -12.16
C ARG A 308 1.12 11.83 -11.28
N PHE A 309 0.53 11.62 -10.10
CA PHE A 309 0.99 10.68 -9.09
C PHE A 309 0.71 9.21 -9.48
N MET A 310 -0.54 8.88 -9.80
CA MET A 310 -0.95 7.48 -9.95
C MET A 310 -0.25 6.73 -11.08
N PRO A 311 -0.03 7.31 -12.30
CA PRO A 311 0.73 6.61 -13.34
C PRO A 311 2.17 6.30 -12.92
N VAL A 312 2.84 7.22 -12.23
CA VAL A 312 4.21 7.01 -11.76
C VAL A 312 4.22 5.97 -10.63
N PHE A 313 3.27 6.02 -9.70
CA PHE A 313 3.14 5.04 -8.63
C PHE A 313 3.05 3.62 -9.19
N PHE A 314 2.14 3.35 -10.13
CA PHE A 314 2.00 2.02 -10.71
C PHE A 314 3.17 1.64 -11.62
N GLN A 315 3.73 2.59 -12.36
CA GLN A 315 4.92 2.34 -13.17
C GLN A 315 6.11 1.91 -12.30
N GLU A 316 6.34 2.60 -11.20
CA GLU A 316 7.40 2.25 -10.25
C GLU A 316 7.10 0.95 -9.52
N LEU A 317 5.86 0.74 -9.12
CA LEU A 317 5.42 -0.48 -8.47
C LEU A 317 5.63 -1.70 -9.38
N GLN A 318 5.40 -1.57 -10.69
CA GLN A 318 5.60 -2.64 -11.67
C GLN A 318 7.07 -3.05 -11.87
N LYS A 319 8.04 -2.26 -11.43
CA LYS A 319 9.47 -2.63 -11.55
C LYS A 319 9.81 -3.83 -10.65
N ASP A 320 9.41 -3.76 -9.38
CA ASP A 320 9.87 -4.71 -8.35
C ASP A 320 8.81 -5.09 -7.30
N GLY A 321 7.60 -4.54 -7.40
CA GLY A 321 6.53 -4.76 -6.42
C GLY A 321 6.68 -3.98 -5.11
N GLN A 322 7.63 -3.06 -5.03
CA GLN A 322 8.00 -2.33 -3.82
C GLN A 322 7.08 -1.11 -3.64
N VAL A 323 6.10 -1.22 -2.73
CA VAL A 323 5.02 -0.21 -2.60
C VAL A 323 5.53 1.11 -2.03
N ASP A 324 6.33 1.06 -0.99
CA ASP A 324 6.86 2.26 -0.30
C ASP A 324 7.85 3.04 -1.18
N ARG A 325 8.70 2.35 -1.96
CA ARG A 325 9.55 2.99 -2.96
C ARG A 325 8.69 3.67 -4.04
N ALA A 326 7.72 2.96 -4.59
CA ALA A 326 6.82 3.50 -5.59
C ALA A 326 6.07 4.76 -5.09
N MET A 327 5.62 4.75 -3.83
CA MET A 327 5.00 5.92 -3.17
C MET A 327 5.95 7.12 -3.08
N SER A 328 7.19 6.91 -2.67
CA SER A 328 8.15 7.99 -2.50
C SER A 328 8.55 8.62 -3.84
N VAL A 329 8.79 7.79 -4.86
CA VAL A 329 9.10 8.27 -6.22
C VAL A 329 7.92 9.04 -6.83
N ALA A 330 6.71 8.48 -6.73
CA ALA A 330 5.49 9.15 -7.22
C ALA A 330 5.24 10.48 -6.50
N ARG A 331 5.44 10.55 -5.18
CA ARG A 331 5.34 11.79 -4.40
C ARG A 331 6.36 12.82 -4.87
N GLY A 332 7.54 12.39 -5.29
CA GLY A 332 8.57 13.26 -5.87
C GLY A 332 8.12 13.98 -7.12
N THR A 333 7.25 13.39 -7.95
CA THR A 333 6.76 14.01 -9.19
C THR A 333 5.72 15.11 -8.97
N VAL A 334 5.12 15.14 -7.79
CA VAL A 334 4.11 16.13 -7.38
C VAL A 334 4.55 17.01 -6.21
N ARG A 335 5.85 17.02 -5.89
CA ARG A 335 6.41 17.80 -4.77
C ARG A 335 6.20 19.32 -4.87
N ASP A 336 5.89 19.81 -6.06
CA ASP A 336 5.58 21.19 -6.38
C ASP A 336 4.13 21.59 -6.09
N THR A 337 3.25 20.62 -5.84
CA THR A 337 1.85 20.87 -5.48
C THR A 337 1.68 21.01 -3.96
N SER A 338 0.64 21.71 -3.53
CA SER A 338 0.35 21.90 -2.09
C SER A 338 -0.21 20.64 -1.42
N ASP A 339 -0.61 19.64 -2.19
CA ASP A 339 -1.25 18.42 -1.76
C ASP A 339 -0.41 17.14 -2.00
N PHE A 340 0.89 17.31 -2.32
CA PHE A 340 1.85 16.22 -2.58
C PHE A 340 1.91 15.15 -1.49
N TRP A 341 1.58 15.51 -0.27
CA TRP A 341 1.63 14.70 0.95
C TRP A 341 0.36 13.88 1.18
N MET A 342 -0.73 14.20 0.48
CA MET A 342 -2.04 13.57 0.70
C MET A 342 -2.10 12.08 0.38
N PRO A 343 -1.35 11.51 -0.59
CA PRO A 343 -1.28 10.06 -0.74
C PRO A 343 -0.55 9.41 0.45
N VAL A 344 -1.25 8.56 1.19
CA VAL A 344 -0.76 7.85 2.39
C VAL A 344 -0.70 6.37 2.13
N LEU A 345 0.37 5.72 2.60
CA LEU A 345 0.52 4.27 2.56
C LEU A 345 0.39 3.67 3.96
N PHE A 346 -0.63 2.84 4.14
CA PHE A 346 -0.74 1.92 5.28
C PHE A 346 -0.28 0.54 4.84
N MET A 347 0.66 -0.06 5.54
CA MET A 347 1.27 -1.31 5.12
C MET A 347 1.55 -2.22 6.32
N ARG A 348 1.29 -3.53 6.14
CA ARG A 348 1.64 -4.57 7.13
C ARG A 348 2.83 -5.43 6.69
N LEU A 349 3.33 -5.22 5.48
CA LEU A 349 4.44 -6.01 4.94
C LEU A 349 5.79 -5.50 5.43
N ARG A 350 6.59 -6.37 6.02
CA ARG A 350 7.99 -6.05 6.38
C ARG A 350 8.86 -5.86 5.13
N SER A 351 8.64 -6.63 4.08
CA SER A 351 9.39 -6.52 2.83
C SER A 351 8.96 -5.34 1.97
N GLY A 352 7.72 -4.82 2.14
CA GLY A 352 7.13 -3.81 1.25
C GLY A 352 6.75 -4.33 -0.14
N ARG A 353 6.97 -5.61 -0.44
CA ARG A 353 6.68 -6.22 -1.76
C ARG A 353 5.32 -6.90 -1.75
N ILE A 354 4.53 -6.65 -2.79
CA ILE A 354 3.21 -7.28 -2.99
C ILE A 354 3.18 -8.34 -4.10
N TRP A 355 4.25 -8.47 -4.89
CA TRP A 355 4.46 -9.57 -5.84
C TRP A 355 5.94 -9.92 -5.99
N TYR A 356 6.22 -10.98 -6.71
CA TYR A 356 7.56 -11.39 -7.09
C TYR A 356 7.68 -11.57 -8.60
N THR A 357 8.88 -11.38 -9.13
CA THR A 357 9.21 -11.79 -10.49
C THR A 357 9.76 -13.21 -10.43
N PRO A 358 9.17 -14.18 -11.16
CA PRO A 358 9.74 -15.52 -11.23
C PRO A 358 11.13 -15.48 -11.86
N GLY A 359 12.09 -16.15 -11.23
CA GLY A 359 13.47 -16.21 -11.73
C GLY A 359 14.48 -16.36 -10.58
N PHE A 360 15.75 -16.51 -10.95
CA PHE A 360 16.87 -16.69 -10.01
C PHE A 360 17.56 -15.40 -9.58
N GLY A 361 16.92 -14.26 -9.72
CA GLY A 361 17.47 -12.98 -9.32
C GLY A 361 16.70 -11.81 -9.92
N GLU A 362 16.98 -10.61 -9.43
CA GLU A 362 16.51 -9.38 -10.03
C GLU A 362 17.15 -9.18 -11.40
N GLU A 363 16.45 -8.53 -12.32
CA GLU A 363 17.04 -8.09 -13.59
C GLU A 363 18.28 -7.25 -13.28
N GLY A 364 19.45 -7.76 -13.65
CA GLY A 364 20.74 -7.10 -13.39
C GLY A 364 21.56 -7.64 -12.22
N SER A 365 21.07 -8.59 -11.43
CA SER A 365 21.93 -9.26 -10.47
C SER A 365 22.85 -10.24 -11.18
N ASP A 366 24.13 -9.91 -11.15
CA ASP A 366 25.21 -10.74 -11.69
C ASP A 366 25.41 -11.97 -10.78
N PHE A 367 24.52 -12.98 -10.94
CA PHE A 367 24.66 -14.23 -10.20
C PHE A 367 25.95 -14.94 -10.68
N LYS A 368 27.05 -14.63 -10.04
CA LYS A 368 28.40 -15.11 -10.39
C LYS A 368 28.52 -16.64 -10.50
N LYS A 369 27.54 -17.39 -10.00
CA LYS A 369 27.51 -18.86 -10.03
C LYS A 369 26.70 -19.43 -11.22
N TRP A 370 26.15 -18.62 -12.12
CA TRP A 370 25.42 -19.09 -13.31
C TRP A 370 26.21 -20.13 -14.12
N PRO A 371 27.50 -19.92 -14.46
CA PRO A 371 28.26 -20.90 -15.23
C PRO A 371 28.37 -22.25 -14.54
N SER A 372 28.61 -22.25 -13.23
CA SER A 372 28.69 -23.48 -12.42
C SER A 372 27.36 -24.20 -12.32
N LEU A 373 26.25 -23.46 -12.16
CA LEU A 373 24.90 -24.02 -12.09
C LEU A 373 24.51 -24.65 -13.42
N LEU A 374 24.72 -23.95 -14.55
CA LEU A 374 24.45 -24.45 -15.89
C LEU A 374 25.27 -25.72 -16.20
N THR A 375 26.56 -25.71 -15.86
CA THR A 375 27.40 -26.89 -15.99
C THR A 375 26.89 -28.07 -15.18
N SER A 376 26.47 -27.83 -13.94
CA SER A 376 25.90 -28.87 -13.07
C SER A 376 24.60 -29.44 -13.60
N LEU A 377 23.73 -28.61 -14.18
CA LEU A 377 22.50 -29.03 -14.87
C LEU A 377 22.79 -29.86 -16.11
N GLN A 378 23.69 -29.36 -16.98
CA GLN A 378 24.07 -30.05 -18.22
C GLN A 378 24.76 -31.39 -17.99
N THR A 379 25.51 -31.52 -16.89
CA THR A 379 26.20 -32.76 -16.53
C THR A 379 25.37 -33.68 -15.63
N GLY A 380 24.11 -33.37 -15.39
CA GLY A 380 23.20 -34.19 -14.57
C GLY A 380 23.57 -34.24 -13.08
N LYS A 381 24.42 -33.32 -12.60
CA LYS A 381 24.84 -33.25 -11.20
C LYS A 381 23.94 -32.39 -10.31
N CYS A 382 22.91 -31.79 -10.91
CA CYS A 382 21.94 -30.96 -10.21
C CYS A 382 20.54 -31.29 -10.71
N THR A 383 19.63 -31.58 -9.78
CA THR A 383 18.20 -31.76 -10.10
C THR A 383 17.47 -30.46 -9.79
N PRO A 384 16.96 -29.74 -10.80
CA PRO A 384 16.20 -28.52 -10.54
C PRO A 384 14.84 -28.86 -9.92
N ILE A 385 14.50 -28.20 -8.82
CA ILE A 385 13.16 -28.21 -8.25
C ILE A 385 12.48 -26.90 -8.69
N ILE A 386 11.53 -27.01 -9.60
CA ILE A 386 10.86 -25.87 -10.22
C ILE A 386 9.55 -25.61 -9.47
N GLY A 387 9.43 -24.44 -8.87
CA GLY A 387 8.18 -24.01 -8.21
C GLY A 387 7.15 -23.49 -9.21
N ALA A 388 5.88 -23.40 -8.74
CA ALA A 388 4.72 -22.98 -9.53
C ALA A 388 4.95 -21.66 -10.30
N GLY A 389 5.56 -20.68 -9.67
CA GLY A 389 5.82 -19.38 -10.30
C GLY A 389 6.67 -19.40 -11.57
N LEU A 390 7.40 -20.48 -11.83
CA LEU A 390 8.20 -20.62 -13.05
C LEU A 390 7.43 -21.30 -14.19
N TYR A 391 6.57 -22.25 -13.90
CA TYR A 391 5.89 -23.01 -14.95
C TYR A 391 4.43 -22.60 -15.19
N GLU A 392 3.75 -22.02 -14.19
CA GLU A 392 2.35 -21.57 -14.34
C GLU A 392 2.10 -20.68 -15.56
N PRO A 393 2.99 -19.71 -15.90
CA PRO A 393 2.80 -18.89 -17.09
C PRO A 393 2.93 -19.67 -18.43
N LEU A 394 3.56 -20.85 -18.39
CA LEU A 394 3.83 -21.67 -19.59
C LEU A 394 2.89 -22.88 -19.70
N LEU A 395 2.52 -23.47 -18.57
CA LEU A 395 1.83 -24.76 -18.53
C LEU A 395 0.46 -24.70 -17.82
N GLY A 396 0.09 -23.53 -17.31
CA GLY A 396 -1.09 -23.36 -16.47
C GLY A 396 -0.85 -23.75 -15.00
N SER A 397 -1.92 -23.77 -14.21
CA SER A 397 -1.84 -24.13 -12.80
C SER A 397 -1.39 -25.59 -12.62
N TRP A 398 -0.92 -25.92 -11.40
CA TRP A 398 -0.62 -27.34 -11.08
C TRP A 398 -1.80 -28.26 -11.36
N HIS A 399 -3.01 -27.79 -11.18
CA HIS A 399 -4.24 -28.51 -11.47
C HIS A 399 -4.37 -28.79 -12.98
N ASP A 400 -4.13 -27.80 -13.83
CA ASP A 400 -4.19 -27.93 -15.28
C ASP A 400 -3.12 -28.92 -15.81
N VAL A 401 -1.92 -28.84 -15.26
CA VAL A 401 -0.83 -29.76 -15.58
C VAL A 401 -1.20 -31.18 -15.15
N ALA A 402 -1.71 -31.37 -13.95
CA ALA A 402 -2.12 -32.66 -13.45
C ALA A 402 -3.28 -33.26 -14.26
N ALA A 403 -4.28 -32.46 -14.60
CA ALA A 403 -5.41 -32.87 -15.45
C ALA A 403 -4.95 -33.30 -16.85
N SER A 404 -4.07 -32.50 -17.48
CA SER A 404 -3.49 -32.79 -18.80
C SER A 404 -2.68 -34.09 -18.81
N LEU A 405 -1.87 -34.32 -17.77
CA LEU A 405 -1.08 -35.53 -17.62
C LEU A 405 -1.99 -36.74 -17.36
N ALA A 406 -3.01 -36.60 -16.51
CA ALA A 406 -3.99 -37.68 -16.24
C ALA A 406 -4.75 -38.09 -17.50
N GLU A 407 -5.13 -37.13 -18.33
CA GLU A 407 -5.78 -37.40 -19.63
C GLU A 407 -4.82 -38.10 -20.61
N LYS A 408 -3.60 -37.55 -20.77
CA LYS A 408 -2.58 -38.07 -21.68
C LYS A 408 -2.21 -39.52 -21.36
N TYR A 409 -2.08 -39.85 -20.08
CA TYR A 409 -1.68 -41.19 -19.63
C TYR A 409 -2.86 -42.07 -19.22
N ARG A 410 -4.10 -41.61 -19.48
CA ARG A 410 -5.34 -42.31 -19.12
C ARG A 410 -5.38 -42.73 -17.65
N PHE A 411 -4.93 -41.88 -16.77
CA PHE A 411 -4.91 -42.13 -15.35
C PHE A 411 -6.35 -42.16 -14.80
N PRO A 412 -6.72 -43.08 -13.88
CA PRO A 412 -8.10 -43.25 -13.41
C PRO A 412 -8.72 -41.99 -12.79
N LEU A 413 -7.93 -41.08 -12.27
CA LEU A 413 -8.38 -39.82 -11.69
C LEU A 413 -8.77 -38.72 -12.72
N ALA A 414 -8.60 -38.99 -14.04
CA ALA A 414 -9.00 -38.02 -15.08
C ALA A 414 -10.52 -37.74 -15.04
N GLN A 415 -11.35 -38.67 -14.57
CA GLN A 415 -12.77 -38.45 -14.36
C GLN A 415 -13.06 -37.54 -13.15
N PHE A 416 -12.31 -37.67 -12.06
CA PHE A 416 -12.47 -36.84 -10.86
C PHE A 416 -12.20 -35.34 -11.12
N PHE A 417 -11.30 -35.00 -12.04
CA PHE A 417 -11.02 -33.62 -12.39
C PHE A 417 -12.06 -32.99 -13.31
N ARG A 418 -12.89 -33.80 -14.01
CA ARG A 418 -13.99 -33.29 -14.85
C ARG A 418 -15.25 -32.98 -14.04
N ASP A 419 -15.47 -33.69 -12.96
CA ASP A 419 -16.69 -33.59 -12.13
C ASP A 419 -16.54 -32.57 -10.99
N ALA A 420 -15.34 -32.00 -10.81
CA ALA A 420 -15.01 -31.01 -9.77
C ALA A 420 -14.89 -29.56 -10.31
N LEU A 421 -15.16 -29.33 -11.59
CA LEU A 421 -15.28 -28.04 -12.26
C LEU A 421 -16.75 -27.75 -12.57
#